data_aab073cca820fb83a6fe83e74f1d120d
#
_entry.id   aab073cca820fb83a6fe83e74f1d120d
#
_cell.length_a   1.000
_cell.length_b   1.000
_cell.length_c   1.000
_cell.angle_alpha   90.00
_cell.angle_beta   90.00
_cell.angle_gamma   90.00
#
_symmetry.space_group_name_H-M   'P 1'
#
loop_
_entity.id
_entity.type
_entity.pdbx_description
1 polymer ?
#
loop_
_entity_poly.entity_id
_entity_poly.type
_entity_poly.pdbx_seq_one_letter_code
_entity_poly.pdbx_strand_id
1 'polypeptide(L)'
;MEEDKNYINMIHGDLERATQVQSGMPENVGVMNIKTANRTILEASQKPTPRSLWDCFWYEGELSCLFADSNVGKSILAVQIADHIAQTDNVLYLDFELSEKQFQLRYTNEHGNLYSFPERLYRVSLDCDSLLDANFEEAIIGSIEQMAVQTGCRIFIVDNLTY
;
A
#
# COMPACT_ATOMS: atom_id res chain seq x y z
N MET A 1 -39.72 -1.74 7.16
CA MET A 1 -39.46 -1.20 8.54
C MET A 1 -39.51 -2.26 9.63
N GLU A 2 -40.46 -3.22 9.59
CA GLU A 2 -40.53 -4.31 10.58
C GLU A 2 -39.65 -5.52 10.22
N GLU A 3 -39.47 -5.78 8.93
CA GLU A 3 -38.54 -6.79 8.42
C GLU A 3 -37.05 -6.43 8.69
N ASP A 4 -36.70 -5.16 8.59
CA ASP A 4 -35.33 -4.70 8.87
C ASP A 4 -34.95 -4.86 10.34
N LYS A 5 -35.91 -4.62 11.25
CA LYS A 5 -35.70 -4.84 12.68
C LYS A 5 -35.54 -6.32 13.04
N ASN A 6 -36.26 -7.20 12.34
CA ASN A 6 -36.14 -8.64 12.54
C ASN A 6 -34.80 -9.19 12.08
N TYR A 7 -34.29 -8.67 10.96
CA TYR A 7 -32.97 -9.02 10.43
C TYR A 7 -31.83 -8.55 11.36
N ILE A 8 -31.92 -7.32 11.85
CA ILE A 8 -30.96 -6.76 12.82
C ILE A 8 -30.94 -7.55 14.13
N ASN A 9 -32.11 -7.93 14.67
CA ASN A 9 -32.20 -8.73 15.90
C ASN A 9 -31.68 -10.15 15.72
N MET A 10 -31.83 -10.74 14.53
CA MET A 10 -31.25 -12.05 14.20
C MET A 10 -29.71 -11.99 14.17
N ILE A 11 -29.15 -10.95 13.54
CA ILE A 11 -27.70 -10.72 13.51
C ILE A 11 -27.15 -10.49 14.92
N HIS A 12 -27.83 -9.72 15.77
CA HIS A 12 -27.42 -9.52 17.17
C HIS A 12 -27.44 -10.82 17.97
N GLY A 13 -28.46 -11.64 17.81
CA GLY A 13 -28.53 -12.94 18.50
C GLY A 13 -27.46 -13.93 18.06
N ASP A 14 -27.06 -13.91 16.79
CA ASP A 14 -25.98 -14.75 16.28
C ASP A 14 -24.60 -14.22 16.70
N LEU A 15 -24.43 -12.90 16.83
CA LEU A 15 -23.23 -12.26 17.37
C LEU A 15 -23.01 -12.60 18.84
N GLU A 16 -24.05 -12.58 19.67
CA GLU A 16 -23.96 -12.97 21.09
C GLU A 16 -23.60 -14.45 21.25
N ARG A 17 -24.19 -15.34 20.45
CA ARG A 17 -23.82 -16.77 20.43
C ARG A 17 -22.40 -17.03 19.98
N ALA A 18 -21.93 -16.31 18.96
CA ALA A 18 -20.55 -16.41 18.47
C ALA A 18 -19.54 -15.95 19.54
N THR A 19 -19.90 -14.96 20.36
CA THR A 19 -19.05 -14.47 21.44
C THR A 19 -18.94 -15.48 22.60
N GLN A 20 -20.00 -16.25 22.88
CA GLN A 20 -20.00 -17.26 23.93
C GLN A 20 -19.24 -18.54 23.58
N VAL A 21 -19.15 -18.91 22.29
CA VAL A 21 -18.45 -20.13 21.84
C VAL A 21 -16.92 -19.95 21.82
N GLN A 22 -16.41 -18.73 21.92
CA GLN A 22 -14.99 -18.41 21.69
C GLN A 22 -14.08 -18.37 22.94
N SER A 23 -14.53 -18.75 24.10
CA SER A 23 -13.71 -18.71 25.34
C SER A 23 -12.51 -19.68 25.35
N GLY A 24 -12.18 -20.37 24.27
CA GLY A 24 -11.11 -21.35 24.20
C GLY A 24 -10.30 -21.41 22.91
N MET A 25 -10.60 -20.60 21.86
CA MET A 25 -9.78 -20.59 20.65
C MET A 25 -8.55 -19.68 20.80
N PRO A 26 -7.35 -20.11 20.38
CA PRO A 26 -6.19 -19.23 20.35
C PRO A 26 -6.43 -18.09 19.38
N GLU A 27 -6.20 -16.84 19.81
CA GLU A 27 -6.38 -15.66 18.96
C GLU A 27 -5.28 -15.52 17.89
N ASN A 28 -4.11 -16.14 18.13
CA ASN A 28 -2.95 -16.05 17.24
C ASN A 28 -2.30 -17.41 17.03
N VAL A 29 -1.92 -17.69 15.78
CA VAL A 29 -1.09 -18.83 15.41
C VAL A 29 0.10 -18.29 14.58
N GLY A 30 1.26 -18.21 15.22
CA GLY A 30 2.43 -17.57 14.61
C GLY A 30 2.14 -16.09 14.30
N VAL A 31 2.28 -15.71 13.02
CA VAL A 31 2.01 -14.35 12.54
C VAL A 31 0.55 -14.14 12.08
N MET A 32 -0.32 -15.14 12.24
CA MET A 32 -1.71 -15.10 11.78
C MET A 32 -2.67 -14.91 12.95
N ASN A 33 -3.65 -14.01 12.77
CA ASN A 33 -4.77 -13.80 13.69
C ASN A 33 -5.97 -14.62 13.26
N ILE A 34 -6.61 -15.34 14.18
CA ILE A 34 -7.81 -16.12 13.92
C ILE A 34 -8.97 -15.48 14.66
N LYS A 35 -9.99 -15.07 13.92
CA LYS A 35 -11.25 -14.54 14.43
C LYS A 35 -12.41 -15.07 13.61
N THR A 36 -13.58 -15.19 14.19
CA THR A 36 -14.79 -15.42 13.38
C THR A 36 -15.09 -14.21 12.52
N ALA A 37 -15.73 -14.43 11.37
CA ALA A 37 -16.15 -13.34 10.48
C ALA A 37 -17.08 -12.34 11.22
N ASN A 38 -18.00 -12.82 12.05
CA ASN A 38 -18.92 -11.98 12.82
C ASN A 38 -18.18 -11.08 13.83
N ARG A 39 -17.19 -11.63 14.53
CA ARG A 39 -16.34 -10.83 15.43
C ARG A 39 -15.53 -9.78 14.66
N THR A 40 -14.99 -10.15 13.50
CA THR A 40 -14.27 -9.22 12.63
C THR A 40 -15.16 -8.05 12.20
N ILE A 41 -16.40 -8.33 11.75
CA ILE A 41 -17.37 -7.29 11.34
C ILE A 41 -17.71 -6.38 12.52
N LEU A 42 -17.97 -6.95 13.71
CA LEU A 42 -18.29 -6.17 14.90
C LEU A 42 -17.14 -5.25 15.32
N GLU A 43 -15.92 -5.77 15.40
CA GLU A 43 -14.76 -4.97 15.74
C GLU A 43 -14.44 -3.92 14.67
N ALA A 44 -14.63 -4.26 13.39
CA ALA A 44 -14.41 -3.34 12.27
C ALA A 44 -15.45 -2.21 12.23
N SER A 45 -16.71 -2.47 12.63
CA SER A 45 -17.77 -1.44 12.64
C SER A 45 -17.47 -0.26 13.59
N GLN A 46 -16.57 -0.47 14.54
CA GLN A 46 -16.13 0.57 15.48
C GLN A 46 -14.88 1.32 15.03
N LYS A 47 -14.29 0.92 13.90
CA LYS A 47 -13.10 1.56 13.34
C LYS A 47 -13.48 2.57 12.26
N PRO A 48 -12.69 3.62 12.06
CA PRO A 48 -12.90 4.52 10.95
C PRO A 48 -12.74 3.79 9.62
N THR A 49 -13.50 4.20 8.61
CA THR A 49 -13.32 3.71 7.24
C THR A 49 -11.95 4.15 6.72
N PRO A 50 -11.14 3.26 6.13
CA PRO A 50 -9.87 3.64 5.53
C PRO A 50 -10.06 4.71 4.45
N ARG A 51 -9.14 5.66 4.38
CA ARG A 51 -9.13 6.70 3.36
C ARG A 51 -8.72 6.10 2.02
N SER A 52 -9.39 6.47 0.94
CA SER A 52 -8.96 6.14 -0.41
C SER A 52 -7.65 6.87 -0.73
N LEU A 53 -6.68 6.15 -1.26
CA LEU A 53 -5.43 6.68 -1.81
C LEU A 53 -5.54 6.87 -3.32
N TRP A 54 -6.23 5.95 -4.01
CA TRP A 54 -6.46 6.02 -5.45
C TRP A 54 -7.86 5.49 -5.79
N ASP A 55 -8.80 6.41 -5.93
CA ASP A 55 -10.20 6.14 -6.27
C ASP A 55 -10.78 4.96 -5.45
N CYS A 56 -11.41 3.98 -6.07
CA CYS A 56 -11.92 2.77 -5.43
C CYS A 56 -10.94 1.58 -5.47
N PHE A 57 -9.72 1.78 -5.95
CA PHE A 57 -8.75 0.70 -6.21
C PHE A 57 -7.73 0.52 -5.11
N TRP A 58 -7.46 1.55 -4.30
CA TRP A 58 -6.45 1.45 -3.25
C TRP A 58 -6.80 2.31 -2.04
N TYR A 59 -6.76 1.70 -0.86
CA TYR A 59 -7.05 2.36 0.42
C TYR A 59 -5.87 2.25 1.38
N GLU A 60 -5.84 3.14 2.38
CA GLU A 60 -4.85 3.08 3.46
C GLU A 60 -4.87 1.73 4.18
N GLY A 61 -3.67 1.18 4.42
CA GLY A 61 -3.49 -0.12 5.08
C GLY A 61 -3.63 -1.32 4.17
N GLU A 62 -3.86 -1.13 2.86
CA GLU A 62 -3.94 -2.21 1.88
C GLU A 62 -2.64 -2.37 1.09
N LEU A 63 -2.36 -3.61 0.72
CA LEU A 63 -1.37 -3.97 -0.28
C LEU A 63 -2.08 -4.19 -1.62
N SER A 64 -1.77 -3.36 -2.61
CA SER A 64 -2.28 -3.49 -3.97
C SER A 64 -1.19 -3.92 -4.93
N CYS A 65 -1.51 -4.86 -5.84
CA CYS A 65 -0.59 -5.33 -6.87
C CYS A 65 -1.14 -5.04 -8.26
N LEU A 66 -0.32 -4.38 -9.09
CA LEU A 66 -0.64 -4.09 -10.49
C LEU A 66 0.06 -5.09 -11.41
N PHE A 67 -0.73 -5.92 -12.08
CA PHE A 67 -0.23 -6.91 -13.05
C PHE A 67 -0.64 -6.52 -14.47
N ALA A 68 0.32 -6.59 -15.38
CA ALA A 68 0.06 -6.47 -16.82
C ALA A 68 1.31 -6.95 -17.59
N ASP A 69 1.14 -7.19 -18.89
CA ASP A 69 2.24 -7.55 -19.78
C ASP A 69 3.31 -6.44 -19.86
N SER A 70 4.49 -6.77 -20.38
CA SER A 70 5.54 -5.79 -20.59
C SER A 70 5.10 -4.70 -21.55
N ASN A 71 5.59 -3.48 -21.35
CA ASN A 71 5.35 -2.30 -22.22
C ASN A 71 3.89 -1.82 -22.37
N VAL A 72 2.97 -2.21 -21.48
CA VAL A 72 1.58 -1.71 -21.49
C VAL A 72 1.37 -0.48 -20.59
N GLY A 73 2.43 0.07 -20.01
CA GLY A 73 2.36 1.32 -19.25
C GLY A 73 2.21 1.18 -17.73
N LYS A 74 2.53 0.03 -17.14
CA LYS A 74 2.48 -0.17 -15.67
C LYS A 74 3.21 0.93 -14.91
N SER A 75 4.47 1.17 -15.23
CA SER A 75 5.31 2.18 -14.58
C SER A 75 4.76 3.60 -14.76
N ILE A 76 4.16 3.90 -15.92
CA ILE A 76 3.51 5.20 -16.16
C ILE A 76 2.31 5.36 -15.22
N LEU A 77 1.46 4.33 -15.11
CA LEU A 77 0.32 4.35 -14.20
C LEU A 77 0.78 4.43 -12.73
N ALA A 78 1.81 3.68 -12.35
CA ALA A 78 2.37 3.72 -11.01
C ALA A 78 2.85 5.14 -10.62
N VAL A 79 3.54 5.83 -11.54
CA VAL A 79 3.97 7.22 -11.32
C VAL A 79 2.79 8.19 -11.30
N GLN A 80 1.74 7.98 -12.12
CA GLN A 80 0.52 8.81 -12.07
C GLN A 80 -0.21 8.66 -10.72
N ILE A 81 -0.27 7.44 -10.18
CA ILE A 81 -0.82 7.18 -8.86
C ILE A 81 0.03 7.87 -7.78
N ALA A 82 1.36 7.74 -7.86
CA ALA A 82 2.30 8.38 -6.95
C ALA A 82 2.17 9.91 -6.98
N ASP A 83 2.10 10.51 -8.17
CA ASP A 83 1.93 11.95 -8.37
C ASP A 83 0.61 12.45 -7.78
N HIS A 84 -0.48 11.73 -8.01
CA HIS A 84 -1.79 12.06 -7.44
C HIS A 84 -1.76 12.03 -5.91
N ILE A 85 -1.24 10.97 -5.31
CA ILE A 85 -1.18 10.84 -3.84
C ILE A 85 -0.23 11.89 -3.26
N ALA A 86 0.86 12.20 -3.94
CA ALA A 86 1.85 13.18 -3.50
C ALA A 86 1.33 14.63 -3.44
N GLN A 87 0.15 14.92 -3.96
CA GLN A 87 -0.50 16.22 -3.75
C GLN A 87 -0.83 16.44 -2.27
N THR A 88 -1.08 15.38 -1.51
CA THR A 88 -1.50 15.48 -0.10
C THR A 88 -0.56 14.77 0.86
N ASP A 89 0.09 13.69 0.45
CA ASP A 89 0.87 12.80 1.30
C ASP A 89 2.30 12.61 0.79
N ASN A 90 3.21 12.26 1.70
CA ASN A 90 4.57 11.87 1.32
C ASN A 90 4.56 10.45 0.76
N VAL A 91 5.13 10.27 -0.43
CA VAL A 91 5.20 8.99 -1.16
C VAL A 91 6.64 8.64 -1.45
N LEU A 92 7.05 7.40 -1.15
CA LEU A 92 8.28 6.80 -1.64
C LEU A 92 7.98 5.97 -2.88
N TYR A 93 8.49 6.42 -4.03
CA TYR A 93 8.44 5.69 -5.28
C TYR A 93 9.80 5.01 -5.52
N LEU A 94 9.85 3.70 -5.30
CA LEU A 94 11.06 2.88 -5.48
C LEU A 94 11.11 2.42 -6.93
N ASP A 95 11.95 3.09 -7.71
CA ASP A 95 12.18 2.83 -9.14
C ASP A 95 13.45 2.00 -9.32
N PHE A 96 13.27 0.71 -9.52
CA PHE A 96 14.36 -0.24 -9.71
C PHE A 96 14.66 -0.54 -11.20
N GLU A 97 13.97 0.15 -12.11
CA GLU A 97 14.10 -0.09 -13.55
C GLU A 97 14.85 1.03 -14.27
N LEU A 98 14.58 2.30 -13.96
CA LEU A 98 15.09 3.41 -14.75
C LEU A 98 16.29 4.11 -14.12
N SER A 99 17.30 4.39 -14.93
CA SER A 99 18.31 5.37 -14.57
C SER A 99 17.71 6.78 -14.44
N GLU A 100 18.41 7.67 -13.73
CA GLU A 100 17.97 9.07 -13.58
C GLU A 100 17.76 9.75 -14.93
N LYS A 101 18.63 9.48 -15.91
CA LYS A 101 18.51 10.06 -17.25
C LYS A 101 17.31 9.53 -18.02
N GLN A 102 17.00 8.25 -17.89
CA GLN A 102 15.81 7.66 -18.52
C GLN A 102 14.51 8.20 -17.88
N PHE A 103 14.50 8.36 -16.57
CA PHE A 103 13.39 8.99 -15.87
C PHE A 103 13.19 10.45 -16.32
N GLN A 104 14.27 11.25 -16.36
CA GLN A 104 14.21 12.63 -16.86
C GLN A 104 13.67 12.71 -18.28
N LEU A 105 14.15 11.87 -19.21
CA LEU A 105 13.68 11.87 -20.59
C LEU A 105 12.20 11.49 -20.72
N ARG A 106 11.71 10.54 -19.90
CA ARG A 106 10.31 10.11 -19.88
C ARG A 106 9.37 11.24 -19.49
N TYR A 107 9.80 12.13 -18.60
CA TYR A 107 9.02 13.25 -18.07
C TYR A 107 9.51 14.61 -18.62
N THR A 108 9.98 14.60 -19.85
CA THR A 108 10.29 15.80 -20.64
C THR A 108 9.40 15.84 -21.88
N ASN A 109 8.73 16.96 -22.14
CA ASN A 109 7.88 17.10 -23.32
C ASN A 109 8.69 17.38 -24.59
N GLU A 110 8.02 17.40 -25.76
CA GLU A 110 8.63 17.66 -27.09
C GLU A 110 9.38 19.00 -27.19
N HIS A 111 9.02 19.96 -26.32
CA HIS A 111 9.67 21.30 -26.28
C HIS A 111 10.83 21.36 -25.26
N GLY A 112 11.20 20.23 -24.66
CA GLY A 112 12.28 20.15 -23.68
C GLY A 112 11.90 20.62 -22.27
N ASN A 113 10.61 20.90 -22.00
CA ASN A 113 10.17 21.29 -20.67
C ASN A 113 10.02 20.07 -19.77
N LEU A 114 10.58 20.16 -18.56
CA LEU A 114 10.49 19.12 -17.54
C LEU A 114 9.11 19.14 -16.88
N TYR A 115 8.57 17.96 -16.62
CA TYR A 115 7.39 17.82 -15.75
C TYR A 115 7.77 18.17 -14.31
N SER A 116 6.90 18.89 -13.58
CA SER A 116 7.11 19.26 -12.19
C SER A 116 6.26 18.37 -11.29
N PHE A 117 6.89 17.45 -10.62
CA PHE A 117 6.25 16.63 -9.60
C PHE A 117 6.07 17.39 -8.28
N PRO A 118 5.09 16.99 -7.44
CA PRO A 118 4.98 17.50 -6.08
C PRO A 118 6.24 17.20 -5.25
N GLU A 119 6.63 18.13 -4.38
CA GLU A 119 7.79 17.99 -3.48
C GLU A 119 7.67 16.82 -2.48
N ARG A 120 6.47 16.24 -2.37
CA ARG A 120 6.18 15.06 -1.54
C ARG A 120 6.39 13.73 -2.24
N LEU A 121 6.72 13.74 -3.52
CA LEU A 121 7.09 12.53 -4.27
C LEU A 121 8.60 12.34 -4.22
N TYR A 122 9.03 11.36 -3.45
CA TYR A 122 10.43 10.97 -3.34
C TYR A 122 10.70 9.76 -4.24
N ARG A 123 11.53 9.95 -5.26
CA ARG A 123 12.02 8.83 -6.08
C ARG A 123 13.25 8.21 -5.45
N VAL A 124 13.24 6.89 -5.33
CA VAL A 124 14.35 6.09 -4.81
C VAL A 124 14.88 5.20 -5.94
N SER A 125 16.17 5.22 -6.18
CA SER A 125 16.86 4.29 -7.10
C SER A 125 17.87 3.45 -6.34
N LEU A 126 18.20 2.26 -6.87
CA LEU A 126 19.26 1.43 -6.31
C LEU A 126 20.63 1.95 -6.71
N ASP A 127 21.51 2.07 -5.73
CA ASP A 127 22.93 2.23 -5.94
C ASP A 127 23.61 0.84 -5.95
N CYS A 128 23.77 0.27 -7.15
CA CYS A 128 24.31 -1.08 -7.30
C CYS A 128 25.79 -1.18 -6.86
N ASP A 129 26.54 -0.08 -6.85
CA ASP A 129 27.95 -0.08 -6.45
C ASP A 129 28.12 -0.27 -4.94
N SER A 130 27.11 0.10 -4.16
CA SER A 130 27.09 -0.05 -2.70
C SER A 130 26.67 -1.44 -2.21
N LEU A 131 26.30 -2.36 -3.10
CA LEU A 131 25.71 -3.66 -2.76
C LEU A 131 26.70 -4.81 -2.60
N LEU A 132 28.01 -4.55 -2.66
CA LEU A 132 29.04 -5.60 -2.83
C LEU A 132 29.29 -6.51 -1.62
N ASP A 133 28.77 -6.19 -0.40
CA ASP A 133 29.16 -6.93 0.82
C ASP A 133 28.02 -7.24 1.81
N ALA A 134 26.76 -6.97 1.51
CA ALA A 134 25.66 -7.10 2.47
C ALA A 134 24.68 -8.20 2.06
N ASN A 135 24.00 -8.77 3.05
CA ASN A 135 22.75 -9.47 2.82
C ASN A 135 21.77 -8.50 2.14
N PHE A 136 21.61 -8.65 0.84
CA PHE A 136 20.92 -7.73 -0.06
C PHE A 136 19.50 -7.36 0.45
N GLU A 137 18.76 -8.37 0.89
CA GLU A 137 17.38 -8.18 1.38
C GLU A 137 17.33 -7.32 2.66
N GLU A 138 18.20 -7.62 3.62
CA GLU A 138 18.28 -6.84 4.87
C GLU A 138 18.73 -5.40 4.62
N ALA A 139 19.66 -5.19 3.71
CA ALA A 139 20.14 -3.85 3.36
C ALA A 139 19.05 -3.01 2.70
N ILE A 140 18.26 -3.57 1.78
CA ILE A 140 17.12 -2.89 1.15
C ILE A 140 16.05 -2.56 2.19
N ILE A 141 15.62 -3.53 3.00
CA ILE A 141 14.58 -3.32 4.01
C ILE A 141 15.02 -2.23 5.00
N GLY A 142 16.23 -2.32 5.53
CA GLY A 142 16.76 -1.31 6.46
C GLY A 142 16.85 0.09 5.83
N SER A 143 17.23 0.18 4.55
CA SER A 143 17.26 1.46 3.82
C SER A 143 15.85 2.05 3.64
N ILE A 144 14.86 1.23 3.29
CA ILE A 144 13.45 1.66 3.15
C ILE A 144 12.91 2.16 4.49
N GLU A 145 13.15 1.42 5.59
CA GLU A 145 12.74 1.85 6.93
C GLU A 145 13.36 3.19 7.33
N GLN A 146 14.65 3.36 7.09
CA GLN A 146 15.34 4.60 7.39
C GLN A 146 14.81 5.77 6.56
N MET A 147 14.60 5.58 5.26
CA MET A 147 14.01 6.60 4.38
C MET A 147 12.59 6.95 4.81
N ALA A 148 11.77 5.97 5.17
CA ALA A 148 10.41 6.19 5.67
C ALA A 148 10.40 7.11 6.91
N VAL A 149 11.31 6.87 7.86
CA VAL A 149 11.46 7.71 9.05
C VAL A 149 11.93 9.13 8.69
N GLN A 150 12.94 9.26 7.83
CA GLN A 150 13.51 10.56 7.44
C GLN A 150 12.52 11.43 6.66
N THR A 151 11.73 10.83 5.78
CA THR A 151 10.78 11.54 4.91
C THR A 151 9.37 11.63 5.52
N GLY A 152 9.08 10.86 6.57
CA GLY A 152 7.74 10.71 7.13
C GLY A 152 6.77 10.00 6.20
N CYS A 153 7.27 9.26 5.19
CA CYS A 153 6.45 8.52 4.24
C CYS A 153 5.82 7.29 4.90
N ARG A 154 4.56 7.04 4.55
CA ARG A 154 3.80 5.82 4.91
C ARG A 154 3.25 5.10 3.69
N ILE A 155 3.43 5.68 2.51
CA ILE A 155 2.92 5.17 1.25
C ILE A 155 4.13 4.84 0.38
N PHE A 156 4.17 3.59 -0.07
CA PHE A 156 5.28 3.03 -0.83
C PHE A 156 4.74 2.46 -2.14
N ILE A 157 5.38 2.82 -3.24
CA ILE A 157 5.10 2.24 -4.55
C ILE A 157 6.40 1.63 -5.06
N VAL A 158 6.40 0.33 -5.34
CA VAL A 158 7.57 -0.40 -5.83
C VAL A 158 7.35 -0.74 -7.29
N ASP A 159 8.22 -0.20 -8.14
CA ASP A 159 8.25 -0.43 -9.58
C ASP A 159 9.67 -0.87 -9.96
N ASN A 160 9.92 -2.05 -10.21
CA ASN A 160 9.33 -3.26 -10.67
C ASN A 160 9.91 -4.44 -9.83
N LEU A 161 9.09 -5.43 -9.47
CA LEU A 161 9.55 -6.67 -8.84
C LEU A 161 9.70 -7.77 -9.90
N THR A 162 10.57 -7.57 -10.89
CA THR A 162 10.94 -8.62 -11.85
C THR A 162 12.17 -9.37 -11.38
N TYR A 163 12.05 -10.68 -11.29
CA TYR A 163 13.14 -11.62 -11.09
C TYR A 163 13.77 -11.98 -12.44
#